data_2607675b15b8b26d99c0910cb735dccd
#
_entry.id   2607675b15b8b26d99c0910cb735dccd
#
_cell.length_a   1.000
_cell.length_b   1.000
_cell.length_c   1.000
_cell.angle_alpha   90.00
_cell.angle_beta   90.00
_cell.angle_gamma   90.00
#
_symmetry.space_group_name_H-M   'P 1'
#
loop_
_entity.id
_entity.type
_entity.pdbx_description
1 polymer ?
#
loop_
_entity_poly.entity_id
_entity_poly.type
_entity_poly.pdbx_seq_one_letter_code
_entity_poly.pdbx_strand_id
1 'polypeptide(L)'
;EMPAIIVPRKTVNELQKLLKNSSGEVSAQVSETKINFSHENISLTSKLIDGKFPDYNRVIPSNNDKRLSVDAKAFVQCVDRVSAVSNERSRAVKLSLANDSLTFTVSNPESGSATDELGVGYSADSLDIGFNARYLLDITGQLDGDMAIFELADSGSPTLIRDEQDADALYVLMPMRV
;
A
#
# COMPACT_ATOMS: atom_id res chain seq x y z
N GLU A 1 27.12 7.66 11.62
CA GLU A 1 25.83 6.98 11.45
C GLU A 1 24.71 7.98 11.71
N MET A 2 23.76 8.09 10.79
CA MET A 2 22.67 9.06 10.94
C MET A 2 21.66 8.53 11.96
N PRO A 3 21.22 9.33 12.95
CA PRO A 3 20.24 8.86 13.94
C PRO A 3 18.89 8.57 13.26
N ALA A 4 18.11 7.65 13.83
CA ALA A 4 16.74 7.40 13.38
C ALA A 4 15.87 8.61 13.74
N ILE A 5 15.23 9.21 12.74
CA ILE A 5 14.41 10.41 12.87
C ILE A 5 13.06 10.24 12.18
N ILE A 6 12.05 11.00 12.61
CA ILE A 6 10.75 11.03 11.98
C ILE A 6 10.55 12.39 11.31
N VAL A 7 10.51 12.41 9.98
CA VAL A 7 10.30 13.63 9.19
C VAL A 7 8.80 13.81 8.90
N PRO A 8 8.22 15.00 9.12
CA PRO A 8 6.82 15.24 8.81
C PRO A 8 6.51 15.06 7.32
N ARG A 9 5.38 14.41 6.99
CA ARG A 9 4.93 14.21 5.60
C ARG A 9 4.88 15.51 4.79
N LYS A 10 4.46 16.62 5.43
CA LYS A 10 4.43 17.94 4.78
C LYS A 10 5.82 18.35 4.29
N THR A 11 6.85 18.12 5.10
CA THR A 11 8.25 18.44 4.75
C THR A 11 8.70 17.62 3.54
N VAL A 12 8.39 16.33 3.51
CA VAL A 12 8.71 15.45 2.37
C VAL A 12 8.04 15.93 1.09
N ASN A 13 6.74 16.26 1.16
CA ASN A 13 6.00 16.76 0.00
C ASN A 13 6.55 18.10 -0.52
N GLU A 14 6.94 19.00 0.37
CA GLU A 14 7.55 20.28 -0.06
C GLU A 14 8.94 20.05 -0.64
N LEU A 15 9.74 19.17 -0.06
CA LEU A 15 11.05 18.81 -0.60
C LEU A 15 10.92 18.22 -2.02
N GLN A 16 9.99 17.30 -2.24
CA GLN A 16 9.72 16.74 -3.57
C GLN A 16 9.36 17.82 -4.60
N LYS A 17 8.51 18.79 -4.23
CA LYS A 17 8.15 19.90 -5.12
C LYS A 17 9.35 20.78 -5.47
N LEU A 18 10.18 21.10 -4.46
CA LEU A 18 11.35 21.97 -4.63
C LEU A 18 12.42 21.30 -5.52
N LEU A 19 12.53 19.97 -5.44
CA LEU A 19 13.54 19.19 -6.16
C LEU A 19 13.05 18.63 -7.51
N LYS A 20 11.77 18.79 -7.85
CA LYS A 20 11.16 18.14 -9.03
C LYS A 20 11.91 18.32 -10.34
N ASN A 21 12.57 19.47 -10.51
CA ASN A 21 13.32 19.83 -11.74
C ASN A 21 14.81 20.06 -11.45
N SER A 22 15.30 19.60 -10.31
CA SER A 22 16.68 19.78 -9.90
C SER A 22 17.48 18.52 -10.19
N SER A 23 18.75 18.68 -10.53
CA SER A 23 19.72 17.59 -10.67
C SER A 23 20.89 17.86 -9.73
N GLY A 24 21.49 16.81 -9.18
CA GLY A 24 22.63 16.93 -8.27
C GLY A 24 22.33 16.47 -6.84
N GLU A 25 23.27 16.70 -5.95
CA GLU A 25 23.23 16.21 -4.57
C GLU A 25 22.40 17.16 -3.67
N VAL A 26 21.63 16.56 -2.76
CA VAL A 26 20.93 17.24 -1.68
C VAL A 26 21.66 16.96 -0.38
N SER A 27 22.11 17.99 0.29
CA SER A 27 22.71 17.86 1.63
C SER A 27 21.63 17.83 2.70
N ALA A 28 21.69 16.87 3.62
CA ALA A 28 20.79 16.78 4.76
C ALA A 28 21.60 16.90 6.07
N GLN A 29 21.24 17.87 6.90
CA GLN A 29 21.82 18.08 8.22
C GLN A 29 20.78 17.85 9.29
N VAL A 30 21.08 16.99 10.25
CA VAL A 30 20.16 16.59 11.33
C VAL A 30 20.68 17.09 12.67
N SER A 31 19.79 17.67 13.47
CA SER A 31 20.01 17.98 14.89
C SER A 31 18.98 17.19 15.71
N GLU A 32 19.04 17.31 17.04
CA GLU A 32 18.09 16.63 17.94
C GLU A 32 16.62 16.90 17.65
N THR A 33 16.28 18.10 17.13
CA THR A 33 14.88 18.51 16.95
C THR A 33 14.53 18.98 15.54
N LYS A 34 15.52 19.08 14.65
CA LYS A 34 15.33 19.65 13.31
C LYS A 34 16.14 18.91 12.26
N ILE A 35 15.62 18.95 11.04
CA ILE A 35 16.35 18.58 9.82
C ILE A 35 16.39 19.78 8.88
N ASN A 36 17.53 20.00 8.25
CA ASN A 36 17.73 20.98 7.18
C ASN A 36 18.15 20.26 5.92
N PHE A 37 17.45 20.55 4.82
CA PHE A 37 17.84 20.12 3.47
C PHE A 37 18.34 21.34 2.71
N SER A 38 19.50 21.23 2.06
CA SER A 38 20.06 22.27 1.22
C SER A 38 20.46 21.74 -0.15
N HIS A 39 20.12 22.48 -1.19
CA HIS A 39 20.42 22.18 -2.58
C HIS A 39 20.51 23.51 -3.33
N GLU A 40 21.68 23.81 -3.91
CA GLU A 40 21.95 25.09 -4.58
C GLU A 40 21.54 26.30 -3.72
N ASN A 41 20.55 27.09 -4.19
CA ASN A 41 20.03 28.28 -3.49
C ASN A 41 18.81 27.97 -2.61
N ILE A 42 18.44 26.67 -2.45
CA ILE A 42 17.28 26.22 -1.68
C ILE A 42 17.75 25.75 -0.31
N SER A 43 17.09 26.19 0.75
CA SER A 43 17.25 25.66 2.09
C SER A 43 15.88 25.45 2.73
N LEU A 44 15.59 24.21 3.11
CA LEU A 44 14.34 23.81 3.77
C LEU A 44 14.63 23.26 5.15
N THR A 45 14.19 23.97 6.19
CA THR A 45 14.31 23.52 7.58
C THR A 45 12.96 23.09 8.12
N SER A 46 12.92 21.93 8.75
CA SER A 46 11.74 21.40 9.42
C SER A 46 12.03 20.93 10.84
N LYS A 47 11.03 21.03 11.72
CA LYS A 47 11.06 20.33 12.99
C LYS A 47 10.85 18.84 12.74
N LEU A 48 11.53 18.00 13.52
CA LEU A 48 11.28 16.56 13.57
C LEU A 48 10.03 16.27 14.41
N ILE A 49 9.38 15.13 14.13
CA ILE A 49 8.33 14.63 15.01
C ILE A 49 9.01 13.98 16.22
N ASP A 50 8.68 14.46 17.41
CA ASP A 50 9.14 13.85 18.66
C ASP A 50 8.43 12.51 18.85
N GLY A 51 9.21 11.45 19.02
CA GLY A 51 8.72 10.09 19.19
C GLY A 51 9.66 9.03 18.63
N LYS A 52 9.39 7.80 19.02
CA LYS A 52 10.08 6.63 18.48
C LYS A 52 9.23 6.01 17.37
N PHE A 53 9.81 5.82 16.20
CA PHE A 53 9.12 5.12 15.11
C PHE A 53 8.82 3.67 15.56
N PRO A 54 7.59 3.17 15.32
CA PRO A 54 7.25 1.78 15.64
C PRO A 54 8.20 0.79 14.96
N ASP A 55 8.50 -0.31 15.64
CA ASP A 55 9.29 -1.40 15.06
C ASP A 55 8.44 -2.12 13.99
N TYR A 56 8.66 -1.74 12.72
CA TYR A 56 7.91 -2.27 11.59
C TYR A 56 8.15 -3.78 11.36
N ASN A 57 9.28 -4.33 11.84
CA ASN A 57 9.54 -5.77 11.73
C ASN A 57 8.48 -6.62 12.45
N ARG A 58 7.81 -6.04 13.47
CA ARG A 58 6.75 -6.71 14.22
C ARG A 58 5.43 -6.79 13.48
N VAL A 59 5.23 -5.98 12.44
CA VAL A 59 4.00 -5.96 11.65
C VAL A 59 4.14 -6.71 10.33
N ILE A 60 5.35 -7.05 9.91
CA ILE A 60 5.59 -7.88 8.72
C ILE A 60 5.20 -9.33 9.06
N PRO A 61 4.17 -9.89 8.39
CA PRO A 61 3.76 -11.26 8.63
C PRO A 61 4.83 -12.24 8.14
N SER A 62 5.01 -13.34 8.88
CA SER A 62 5.98 -14.39 8.53
C SER A 62 5.34 -15.75 8.22
N ASN A 63 4.01 -15.88 8.43
CA ASN A 63 3.29 -17.15 8.33
C ASN A 63 2.21 -17.14 7.23
N ASN A 64 2.31 -16.25 6.27
CA ASN A 64 1.38 -16.18 5.16
C ASN A 64 1.71 -17.27 4.14
N ASP A 65 0.90 -18.32 4.10
CA ASP A 65 1.10 -19.55 3.33
C ASP A 65 0.31 -19.60 2.00
N LYS A 66 -0.62 -18.67 1.79
CA LYS A 66 -1.45 -18.58 0.60
C LYS A 66 -0.93 -17.50 -0.33
N ARG A 67 -0.49 -17.92 -1.52
CA ARG A 67 0.04 -17.00 -2.53
C ARG A 67 -0.98 -16.76 -3.63
N LEU A 68 -1.30 -15.49 -3.86
CA LEU A 68 -2.06 -15.00 -5.01
C LEU A 68 -1.12 -14.22 -5.93
N SER A 69 -1.11 -14.57 -7.20
CA SER A 69 -0.43 -13.82 -8.27
C SER A 69 -1.47 -13.26 -9.23
N VAL A 70 -1.44 -11.97 -9.49
CA VAL A 70 -2.44 -11.28 -10.30
C VAL A 70 -1.83 -10.18 -11.16
N ASP A 71 -2.35 -10.01 -12.38
CA ASP A 71 -2.02 -8.85 -13.22
C ASP A 71 -2.42 -7.56 -12.49
N ALA A 72 -1.45 -6.69 -12.23
CA ALA A 72 -1.64 -5.49 -11.42
C ALA A 72 -2.63 -4.51 -12.05
N LYS A 73 -2.60 -4.35 -13.37
CA LYS A 73 -3.49 -3.43 -14.11
C LYS A 73 -4.94 -3.94 -14.12
N ALA A 74 -5.13 -5.24 -14.37
CA ALA A 74 -6.45 -5.84 -14.34
C ALA A 74 -7.05 -5.81 -12.93
N PHE A 75 -6.24 -6.05 -11.89
CA PHE A 75 -6.64 -5.95 -10.49
C PHE A 75 -7.13 -4.54 -10.14
N VAL A 76 -6.34 -3.51 -10.49
CA VAL A 76 -6.71 -2.09 -10.31
C VAL A 76 -8.06 -1.79 -10.96
N GLN A 77 -8.26 -2.22 -12.21
CA GLN A 77 -9.50 -1.97 -12.94
C GLN A 77 -10.72 -2.64 -12.27
N CYS A 78 -10.57 -3.87 -11.75
CA CYS A 78 -11.64 -4.55 -11.02
C CYS A 78 -11.97 -3.81 -9.71
N VAL A 79 -10.95 -3.47 -8.91
CA VAL A 79 -11.13 -2.72 -7.66
C VAL A 79 -11.79 -1.36 -7.92
N ASP A 80 -11.36 -0.63 -8.93
CA ASP A 80 -11.90 0.69 -9.28
C ASP A 80 -13.38 0.57 -9.68
N ARG A 81 -13.73 -0.38 -10.56
CA ARG A 81 -15.12 -0.61 -10.98
C ARG A 81 -16.05 -0.95 -9.81
N VAL A 82 -15.68 -1.92 -8.97
CA VAL A 82 -16.57 -2.34 -7.87
C VAL A 82 -16.63 -1.28 -6.76
N SER A 83 -15.57 -0.52 -6.56
CA SER A 83 -15.52 0.52 -5.53
C SER A 83 -16.41 1.72 -5.82
N ALA A 84 -16.87 1.90 -7.07
CA ALA A 84 -17.78 2.96 -7.45
C ALA A 84 -19.10 2.97 -6.66
N VAL A 85 -19.56 1.79 -6.19
CA VAL A 85 -20.79 1.68 -5.34
C VAL A 85 -20.45 1.57 -3.86
N SER A 86 -19.18 1.64 -3.46
CA SER A 86 -18.77 1.49 -2.07
C SER A 86 -19.22 2.68 -1.21
N ASN A 87 -19.40 2.43 0.09
CA ASN A 87 -19.63 3.50 1.03
C ASN A 87 -18.39 4.37 1.19
N GLU A 88 -18.53 5.69 1.10
CA GLU A 88 -17.41 6.65 1.16
C GLU A 88 -16.56 6.55 2.44
N ARG A 89 -17.16 6.10 3.55
CA ARG A 89 -16.48 5.99 4.85
C ARG A 89 -15.64 4.73 4.96
N SER A 90 -16.21 3.57 4.61
CA SER A 90 -15.52 2.28 4.74
C SER A 90 -14.67 1.92 3.52
N ARG A 91 -15.19 2.22 2.32
CA ARG A 91 -14.59 1.82 1.03
C ARG A 91 -14.21 0.33 1.00
N ALA A 92 -15.05 -0.48 1.67
CA ALA A 92 -14.79 -1.89 1.82
C ALA A 92 -15.01 -2.63 0.50
N VAL A 93 -14.06 -3.44 0.12
CA VAL A 93 -14.16 -4.42 -0.97
C VAL A 93 -13.85 -5.79 -0.39
N LYS A 94 -14.72 -6.75 -0.64
CA LYS A 94 -14.50 -8.16 -0.33
C LYS A 94 -13.82 -8.82 -1.50
N LEU A 95 -12.75 -9.54 -1.24
CA LEU A 95 -12.03 -10.42 -2.14
C LEU A 95 -12.37 -11.87 -1.77
N SER A 96 -12.94 -12.62 -2.68
CA SER A 96 -13.20 -14.05 -2.53
C SER A 96 -12.27 -14.82 -3.45
N LEU A 97 -11.30 -15.52 -2.85
CA LEU A 97 -10.29 -16.31 -3.55
C LEU A 97 -10.75 -17.76 -3.66
N ALA A 98 -10.67 -18.31 -4.85
CA ALA A 98 -10.87 -19.72 -5.15
C ALA A 98 -9.82 -20.17 -6.17
N ASN A 99 -9.76 -21.48 -6.47
CA ASN A 99 -8.77 -21.96 -7.44
C ASN A 99 -8.88 -21.21 -8.77
N ASP A 100 -7.76 -20.57 -9.17
CA ASP A 100 -7.59 -19.77 -10.40
C ASP A 100 -8.59 -18.60 -10.59
N SER A 101 -9.34 -18.22 -9.53
CA SER A 101 -10.36 -17.16 -9.61
C SER A 101 -10.33 -16.24 -8.40
N LEU A 102 -10.51 -14.95 -8.66
CA LEU A 102 -10.66 -13.89 -7.66
C LEU A 102 -11.96 -13.11 -7.97
N THR A 103 -12.92 -13.17 -7.05
CA THR A 103 -14.16 -12.38 -7.13
C THR A 103 -14.07 -11.17 -6.21
N PHE A 104 -14.38 -10.01 -6.76
CA PHE A 104 -14.49 -8.74 -6.04
C PHE A 104 -15.97 -8.45 -5.77
N THR A 105 -16.33 -8.15 -4.54
CA THR A 105 -17.72 -7.81 -4.18
C THR A 105 -17.77 -6.58 -3.30
N VAL A 106 -18.64 -5.66 -3.64
CA VAL A 106 -19.03 -4.52 -2.80
C VAL A 106 -20.53 -4.54 -2.62
N SER A 107 -20.99 -4.34 -1.41
CA SER A 107 -22.42 -4.19 -1.09
C SER A 107 -22.63 -2.93 -0.27
N ASN A 108 -23.54 -2.09 -0.75
CA ASN A 108 -23.92 -0.84 -0.09
C ASN A 108 -25.47 -0.74 -0.10
N PRO A 109 -26.12 -0.69 1.06
CA PRO A 109 -27.58 -0.61 1.15
C PRO A 109 -28.21 0.55 0.39
N GLU A 110 -27.49 1.64 0.19
CA GLU A 110 -27.98 2.86 -0.47
C GLU A 110 -27.69 2.87 -1.98
N SER A 111 -26.55 2.33 -2.40
CA SER A 111 -26.08 2.41 -3.79
C SER A 111 -26.16 1.07 -4.54
N GLY A 112 -26.55 -0.02 -3.87
CA GLY A 112 -26.64 -1.35 -4.46
C GLY A 112 -25.38 -2.18 -4.30
N SER A 113 -25.17 -3.16 -5.18
CA SER A 113 -24.03 -4.06 -5.15
C SER A 113 -23.32 -4.12 -6.49
N ALA A 114 -22.01 -4.33 -6.45
CA ALA A 114 -21.19 -4.60 -7.62
C ALA A 114 -20.37 -5.87 -7.40
N THR A 115 -20.22 -6.64 -8.45
CA THR A 115 -19.38 -7.84 -8.46
C THR A 115 -18.60 -7.88 -9.78
N ASP A 116 -17.32 -8.26 -9.67
CA ASP A 116 -16.43 -8.45 -10.80
C ASP A 116 -15.57 -9.69 -10.56
N GLU A 117 -15.04 -10.31 -11.60
CA GLU A 117 -14.26 -11.53 -11.51
C GLU A 117 -13.00 -11.44 -12.37
N LEU A 118 -11.90 -11.98 -11.87
CA LEU A 118 -10.60 -11.97 -12.53
C LEU A 118 -9.94 -13.35 -12.40
N GLY A 119 -9.43 -13.87 -13.52
CA GLY A 119 -8.56 -15.05 -13.52
C GLY A 119 -7.19 -14.72 -12.90
N VAL A 120 -6.74 -15.54 -11.96
CA VAL A 120 -5.53 -15.30 -11.16
C VAL A 120 -4.74 -16.58 -10.94
N GLY A 121 -3.48 -16.48 -10.55
CA GLY A 121 -2.70 -17.61 -10.06
C GLY A 121 -2.94 -17.82 -8.56
N TYR A 122 -3.87 -18.68 -8.22
CA TYR A 122 -4.18 -19.07 -6.84
C TYR A 122 -4.59 -20.54 -6.76
N SER A 123 -3.99 -21.32 -5.85
CA SER A 123 -4.23 -22.77 -5.72
C SER A 123 -4.36 -23.25 -4.28
N ALA A 124 -4.44 -22.31 -3.32
CA ALA A 124 -4.66 -22.65 -1.90
C ALA A 124 -6.16 -22.78 -1.58
N ASP A 125 -6.48 -23.05 -0.33
CA ASP A 125 -7.86 -23.11 0.17
C ASP A 125 -8.59 -21.79 -0.08
N SER A 126 -9.89 -21.87 -0.32
CA SER A 126 -10.73 -20.69 -0.52
C SER A 126 -10.66 -19.74 0.67
N LEU A 127 -10.58 -18.43 0.38
CA LEU A 127 -10.45 -17.40 1.39
C LEU A 127 -11.31 -16.18 1.04
N ASP A 128 -12.12 -15.76 1.99
CA ASP A 128 -12.83 -14.48 1.94
C ASP A 128 -12.09 -13.46 2.82
N ILE A 129 -11.69 -12.32 2.26
CA ILE A 129 -10.96 -11.28 2.97
C ILE A 129 -11.39 -9.90 2.50
N GLY A 130 -11.54 -8.96 3.42
CA GLY A 130 -11.95 -7.59 3.11
C GLY A 130 -10.79 -6.59 3.19
N PHE A 131 -10.81 -5.60 2.31
CA PHE A 131 -9.84 -4.51 2.33
C PHE A 131 -10.48 -3.16 2.02
N ASN A 132 -9.80 -2.09 2.40
CA ASN A 132 -10.13 -0.77 1.91
C ASN A 132 -9.63 -0.61 0.47
N ALA A 133 -10.55 -0.37 -0.46
CA ALA A 133 -10.25 -0.21 -1.89
C ALA A 133 -9.17 0.83 -2.17
N ARG A 134 -9.20 1.95 -1.43
CA ARG A 134 -8.20 3.01 -1.62
C ARG A 134 -6.79 2.53 -1.31
N TYR A 135 -6.62 1.76 -0.24
CA TYR A 135 -5.29 1.24 0.10
C TYR A 135 -4.81 0.20 -0.90
N LEU A 136 -5.71 -0.63 -1.43
CA LEU A 136 -5.36 -1.54 -2.53
C LEU A 136 -4.87 -0.75 -3.76
N LEU A 137 -5.59 0.31 -4.16
CA LEU A 137 -5.21 1.17 -5.28
C LEU A 137 -3.93 1.97 -5.01
N ASP A 138 -3.75 2.48 -3.79
CA ASP A 138 -2.55 3.21 -3.39
C ASP A 138 -1.30 2.30 -3.46
N ILE A 139 -1.41 1.03 -3.04
CA ILE A 139 -0.31 0.06 -3.10
C ILE A 139 -0.03 -0.35 -4.55
N THR A 140 -1.05 -0.80 -5.27
CA THR A 140 -0.88 -1.27 -6.65
C THR A 140 -0.41 -0.18 -7.60
N GLY A 141 -0.71 1.09 -7.29
CA GLY A 141 -0.19 2.26 -8.02
C GLY A 141 1.31 2.54 -7.78
N GLN A 142 1.97 1.84 -6.84
CA GLN A 142 3.41 1.94 -6.59
C GLN A 142 4.19 0.76 -7.18
N LEU A 143 3.50 -0.23 -7.74
CA LEU A 143 4.14 -1.36 -8.39
C LEU A 143 4.53 -0.97 -9.81
N ASP A 144 5.79 -1.18 -10.17
CA ASP A 144 6.32 -0.89 -11.51
C ASP A 144 6.17 -2.08 -12.46
N GLY A 145 6.07 -3.30 -11.91
CA GLY A 145 5.91 -4.54 -12.66
C GLY A 145 4.45 -4.82 -13.09
N ASP A 146 4.31 -5.83 -13.94
CA ASP A 146 2.99 -6.23 -14.43
C ASP A 146 2.22 -7.12 -13.46
N MET A 147 2.91 -7.80 -12.52
CA MET A 147 2.32 -8.76 -11.59
C MET A 147 2.45 -8.32 -10.15
N ALA A 148 1.33 -8.33 -9.43
CA ALA A 148 1.26 -8.16 -7.98
C ALA A 148 1.17 -9.53 -7.29
N ILE A 149 1.98 -9.72 -6.25
CA ILE A 149 1.98 -10.92 -5.42
C ILE A 149 1.40 -10.58 -4.05
N PHE A 150 0.36 -11.30 -3.66
CA PHE A 150 -0.23 -11.22 -2.33
C PHE A 150 0.09 -12.49 -1.56
N GLU A 151 0.66 -12.34 -0.39
CA GLU A 151 0.85 -13.42 0.57
C GLU A 151 -0.16 -13.26 1.71
N LEU A 152 -1.03 -14.25 1.87
CA LEU A 152 -2.17 -14.23 2.78
C LEU A 152 -2.11 -15.42 3.74
N ALA A 153 -2.76 -15.31 4.90
CA ALA A 153 -2.96 -16.41 5.84
C ALA A 153 -4.46 -16.70 6.05
N ASP A 154 -5.18 -15.75 6.61
CA ASP A 154 -6.61 -15.83 6.92
C ASP A 154 -7.29 -14.45 6.74
N SER A 155 -8.60 -14.39 7.03
CA SER A 155 -9.41 -13.17 6.86
C SER A 155 -9.08 -12.02 7.84
N GLY A 156 -8.28 -12.27 8.87
CA GLY A 156 -7.97 -11.29 9.93
C GLY A 156 -6.49 -10.96 10.05
N SER A 157 -5.61 -11.73 9.41
CA SER A 157 -4.16 -11.54 9.45
C SER A 157 -3.67 -10.52 8.44
N PRO A 158 -2.59 -9.77 8.73
CA PRO A 158 -2.01 -8.83 7.78
C PRO A 158 -1.60 -9.53 6.49
N THR A 159 -1.89 -8.90 5.36
CA THR A 159 -1.47 -9.37 4.04
C THR A 159 -0.20 -8.67 3.62
N LEU A 160 0.75 -9.42 3.07
CA LEU A 160 1.95 -8.88 2.47
C LEU A 160 1.76 -8.77 0.96
N ILE A 161 2.08 -7.63 0.39
CA ILE A 161 1.97 -7.37 -1.05
C ILE A 161 3.34 -6.97 -1.57
N ARG A 162 3.71 -7.49 -2.73
CA ARG A 162 5.00 -7.20 -3.39
C ARG A 162 4.80 -7.06 -4.89
N ASP A 163 5.72 -6.35 -5.51
CA ASP A 163 5.96 -6.45 -6.93
C ASP A 163 6.71 -7.77 -7.22
N GLU A 164 6.34 -8.47 -8.28
CA GLU A 164 7.10 -9.67 -8.68
C GLU A 164 8.54 -9.33 -9.10
N GLN A 165 8.77 -8.13 -9.65
CA GLN A 165 10.04 -7.68 -10.18
C GLN A 165 10.90 -6.91 -9.16
N ASP A 166 10.31 -6.43 -8.05
CA ASP A 166 11.01 -5.71 -6.98
C ASP A 166 10.83 -6.42 -5.63
N ALA A 167 11.84 -7.19 -5.26
CA ALA A 167 11.85 -7.90 -3.98
C ALA A 167 12.17 -6.99 -2.77
N ASP A 168 12.70 -5.79 -3.01
CA ASP A 168 13.14 -4.88 -1.95
C ASP A 168 11.98 -4.02 -1.40
N ALA A 169 10.93 -3.80 -2.22
CA ALA A 169 9.73 -3.10 -1.81
C ALA A 169 8.66 -4.09 -1.29
N LEU A 170 8.17 -3.84 -0.09
CA LEU A 170 7.08 -4.62 0.50
C LEU A 170 6.02 -3.73 1.12
N TYR A 171 4.77 -4.15 1.03
CA TYR A 171 3.61 -3.46 1.55
C TYR A 171 2.84 -4.39 2.48
N VAL A 172 2.52 -3.92 3.69
CA VAL A 172 1.71 -4.66 4.65
C VAL A 172 0.35 -4.00 4.75
N LEU A 173 -0.70 -4.74 4.44
CA LEU A 173 -2.08 -4.26 4.46
C LEU A 173 -2.91 -5.04 5.47
N MET A 174 -3.49 -4.32 6.42
CA MET A 174 -4.42 -4.90 7.40
C MET A 174 -5.78 -5.14 6.75
N PRO A 175 -6.36 -6.34 6.87
CA PRO A 175 -7.72 -6.58 6.40
C PRO A 175 -8.74 -5.87 7.28
N MET A 176 -9.93 -5.73 6.75
CA MET A 176 -11.09 -5.21 7.47
C MET A 176 -12.26 -6.20 7.41
N ARG A 177 -13.15 -6.15 8.38
CA ARG A 177 -14.36 -6.98 8.39
C ARG A 177 -15.32 -6.52 7.31
N VAL A 178 -15.82 -7.46 6.52
CA VAL A 178 -16.79 -7.29 5.43
C VAL A 178 -17.91 -8.28 5.55
#